data_c58df7f22ef6d73d72457a7b188ac800
#
_entry.id   c58df7f22ef6d73d72457a7b188ac800
#
_cell.length_a   1.000
_cell.length_b   1.000
_cell.length_c   1.000
_cell.angle_alpha   90.00
_cell.angle_beta   90.00
_cell.angle_gamma   90.00
#
_symmetry.space_group_name_H-M   'P 1'
#
loop_
_entity.id
_entity.type
_entity.pdbx_description
1 polymer ?
#
loop_
_entity_poly.entity_id
_entity_poly.type
_entity_poly.pdbx_seq_one_letter_code
_entity_poly.pdbx_strand_id
1 'polypeptide(L)'
;MAIASNTLLTDDIITNEALAVLRNNFILASRSLRPVDDLFGQTGMKAGDTIRVRIPVRYVSATGAAVNKQNSAETNTNIQLIQRNIGMGFSSKDRTLSIDDFSSRFIAPAMAQLASDIDQDGFALFYKSNNLVTPGAYTSGTPAAFTGADLATLRPFLDAGARLDEQAAPRDDQRYVSLSPSANAGVVDGLKGLFQDSTQIADQYKRGLMGIASGFQWCVSQCMASFTTGTRTNITPLIDGAQSGSSLLLKGTGASVTATQGDQFTIGGVFSINPLTRTKTNKLQVFTVQALATGAAGGAMTVTVSPAINVTAPNQTVSAVAADGATVTWIGGANVTTDVNYAWHKNAYMVAFCQLTSDLSGADASVATDPESGISVRLVKQYNAETDEQVTRLDVLYGWQIVRPTLVVRVQG
;
A
#
# COMPACT_ATOMS: atom_id res chain seq x y z
N MET A 1 22.59 54.03 16.66
CA MET A 1 21.57 53.65 15.66
C MET A 1 21.28 52.18 15.88
N ALA A 2 20.07 51.84 16.31
CA ALA A 2 19.65 50.44 16.39
C ALA A 2 19.37 49.96 14.95
N ILE A 3 20.11 48.94 14.53
CA ILE A 3 19.85 48.27 13.26
C ILE A 3 18.51 47.55 13.42
N ALA A 4 17.51 47.92 12.65
CA ALA A 4 16.26 47.19 12.61
C ALA A 4 16.57 45.74 12.18
N SER A 5 16.33 44.81 13.07
CA SER A 5 16.41 43.38 12.78
C SER A 5 15.21 43.02 11.88
N ASN A 6 15.44 42.99 10.58
CA ASN A 6 14.48 42.45 9.65
C ASN A 6 14.48 40.91 9.81
N THR A 7 13.43 40.36 10.34
CA THR A 7 13.18 38.92 10.30
C THR A 7 12.79 38.55 8.86
N LEU A 8 13.77 38.26 8.04
CA LEU A 8 13.59 37.58 6.78
C LEU A 8 13.03 36.18 7.07
N LEU A 9 12.09 35.73 6.29
CA LEU A 9 11.65 34.32 6.27
C LEU A 9 12.91 33.47 6.03
N THR A 10 13.45 32.91 7.11
CA THR A 10 14.62 32.04 7.02
C THR A 10 14.21 30.75 6.33
N ASP A 11 15.13 30.10 5.63
CA ASP A 11 14.87 28.84 4.92
C ASP A 11 14.30 27.76 5.84
N ASP A 12 14.64 27.81 7.12
CA ASP A 12 14.11 26.93 8.16
C ASP A 12 12.60 27.12 8.40
N ILE A 13 12.10 28.36 8.36
CA ILE A 13 10.65 28.64 8.51
C ILE A 13 9.90 28.08 7.29
N ILE A 14 10.41 28.30 6.08
CA ILE A 14 9.84 27.78 4.83
C ILE A 14 9.81 26.25 4.85
N THR A 15 10.90 25.63 5.29
CA THR A 15 11.00 24.16 5.34
C THR A 15 10.07 23.57 6.38
N ASN A 16 9.91 24.19 7.55
CA ASN A 16 8.97 23.77 8.58
C ASN A 16 7.51 23.91 8.13
N GLU A 17 7.18 24.97 7.41
CA GLU A 17 5.85 25.13 6.83
C GLU A 17 5.57 24.09 5.75
N ALA A 18 6.52 23.84 4.86
CA ALA A 18 6.43 22.77 3.87
C ALA A 18 6.20 21.40 4.53
N LEU A 19 6.89 21.11 5.62
CA LEU A 19 6.71 19.89 6.41
C LEU A 19 5.30 19.79 7.01
N ALA A 20 4.76 20.88 7.56
CA ALA A 20 3.42 20.91 8.12
C ALA A 20 2.35 20.67 7.05
N VAL A 21 2.47 21.28 5.88
CA VAL A 21 1.57 21.06 4.75
C VAL A 21 1.66 19.62 4.25
N LEU A 22 2.86 19.07 4.09
CA LEU A 22 3.07 17.68 3.68
C LEU A 22 2.40 16.70 4.63
N ARG A 23 2.64 16.86 5.95
CA ARG A 23 2.07 16.00 6.99
C ARG A 23 0.53 16.00 6.96
N ASN A 24 -0.09 17.15 6.75
CA ASN A 24 -1.54 17.29 6.75
C ASN A 24 -2.22 16.68 5.52
N ASN A 25 -1.50 16.54 4.41
CA ASN A 25 -2.05 15.99 3.16
C ASN A 25 -1.92 14.47 3.05
N PHE A 26 -1.16 13.80 3.92
CA PHE A 26 -1.02 12.34 3.89
C PHE A 26 -2.31 11.62 4.33
N ILE A 27 -2.74 10.66 3.52
CA ILE A 27 -3.86 9.75 3.82
C ILE A 27 -3.30 8.38 4.26
N LEU A 28 -2.52 7.72 3.42
CA LEU A 28 -1.95 6.39 3.72
C LEU A 28 -0.79 6.49 4.69
N ALA A 29 0.14 7.42 4.48
CA ALA A 29 1.33 7.55 5.33
C ALA A 29 1.00 7.88 6.79
N SER A 30 -0.07 8.64 7.05
CA SER A 30 -0.52 8.94 8.41
C SER A 30 -1.11 7.72 9.15
N ARG A 31 -1.57 6.70 8.41
CA ARG A 31 -2.25 5.49 8.90
C ARG A 31 -1.41 4.22 8.78
N SER A 32 -0.13 4.36 8.51
CA SER A 32 0.82 3.25 8.35
C SER A 32 1.78 3.17 9.53
N LEU A 33 2.42 2.00 9.70
CA LEU A 33 3.52 1.86 10.65
C LEU A 33 4.75 2.61 10.16
N ARG A 34 5.52 3.08 11.11
CA ARG A 34 6.87 3.63 10.89
C ARG A 34 7.90 2.71 11.55
N PRO A 35 9.08 2.54 10.95
CA PRO A 35 10.15 1.82 11.63
C PRO A 35 10.51 2.53 12.92
N VAL A 36 10.52 1.78 14.02
CA VAL A 36 10.91 2.26 15.37
C VAL A 36 12.43 2.12 15.54
N ASP A 37 13.20 2.55 14.58
CA ASP A 37 14.66 2.52 14.71
C ASP A 37 15.13 3.95 14.94
N ASP A 38 15.39 4.29 16.20
CA ASP A 38 15.85 5.62 16.61
C ASP A 38 17.14 6.07 15.90
N LEU A 39 17.82 5.13 15.25
CA LEU A 39 19.04 5.36 14.48
C LEU A 39 18.77 5.83 13.04
N PHE A 40 17.55 5.63 12.50
CA PHE A 40 17.23 5.96 11.10
C PHE A 40 16.89 7.43 10.82
N GLY A 41 16.80 8.27 11.81
CA GLY A 41 16.56 9.72 11.63
C GLY A 41 17.81 10.58 11.80
N GLN A 42 18.96 9.99 12.11
CA GLN A 42 20.15 10.77 12.46
C GLN A 42 21.08 10.98 11.25
N THR A 43 21.52 12.22 11.09
CA THR A 43 22.48 12.65 10.07
C THR A 43 23.78 11.85 10.20
N GLY A 44 24.21 11.20 9.11
CA GLY A 44 25.51 10.53 9.05
C GLY A 44 25.51 9.01 9.10
N MET A 45 24.37 8.35 9.28
CA MET A 45 24.31 6.91 9.05
C MET A 45 24.34 6.62 7.54
N LYS A 46 25.37 5.90 7.12
CA LYS A 46 25.43 5.27 5.80
C LYS A 46 24.47 4.08 5.79
N ALA A 47 23.16 4.35 5.78
CA ALA A 47 22.19 3.36 5.39
C ALA A 47 22.37 3.13 3.88
N GLY A 48 22.53 1.89 3.44
CA GLY A 48 22.41 1.59 2.03
C GLY A 48 20.99 1.91 1.55
N ASP A 49 20.72 1.79 0.26
CA ASP A 49 19.44 2.10 -0.35
C ASP A 49 18.25 1.29 0.21
N THR A 50 18.49 0.39 1.16
CA THR A 50 17.49 -0.52 1.72
C THR A 50 17.52 -0.57 3.24
N ILE A 51 16.34 -0.42 3.83
CA ILE A 51 16.10 -0.59 5.26
C ILE A 51 15.60 -2.01 5.50
N ARG A 52 16.20 -2.74 6.44
CA ARG A 52 15.76 -4.09 6.82
C ARG A 52 14.76 -4.02 7.98
N VAL A 53 13.58 -4.55 7.76
CA VAL A 53 12.53 -4.66 8.78
C VAL A 53 12.40 -6.11 9.20
N ARG A 54 12.50 -6.39 10.51
CA ARG A 54 12.32 -7.74 11.07
C ARG A 54 10.85 -8.07 11.17
N ILE A 55 10.48 -9.27 10.74
CA ILE A 55 9.13 -9.80 10.87
C ILE A 55 9.06 -10.63 12.14
N PRO A 56 8.05 -10.43 13.03
CA PRO A 56 7.90 -11.23 14.24
C PRO A 56 7.83 -12.73 13.95
N VAL A 57 8.54 -13.52 14.75
CA VAL A 57 8.57 -14.97 14.66
C VAL A 57 7.23 -15.56 15.09
N ARG A 58 6.82 -16.65 14.45
CA ARG A 58 5.63 -17.43 14.82
C ARG A 58 6.02 -18.69 15.55
N TYR A 59 5.26 -19.05 16.59
CA TYR A 59 5.48 -20.25 17.40
C TYR A 59 4.29 -21.20 17.32
N VAL A 60 4.55 -22.47 17.66
CA VAL A 60 3.54 -23.52 17.78
C VAL A 60 3.46 -23.93 19.24
N SER A 61 2.27 -23.94 19.84
CA SER A 61 2.06 -24.48 21.16
C SER A 61 2.12 -26.02 21.12
N ALA A 62 2.70 -26.65 22.14
CA ALA A 62 2.68 -28.10 22.35
C ALA A 62 1.83 -28.44 23.59
N THR A 63 1.15 -29.58 23.56
CA THR A 63 0.39 -30.09 24.70
C THR A 63 1.24 -31.04 25.49
N GLY A 64 1.26 -30.92 26.84
CA GLY A 64 1.98 -31.80 27.74
C GLY A 64 3.07 -31.09 28.55
N ALA A 65 3.69 -31.83 29.46
CA ALA A 65 4.71 -31.30 30.36
C ALA A 65 6.12 -31.19 29.71
N ALA A 66 6.34 -31.86 28.59
CA ALA A 66 7.61 -31.81 27.88
C ALA A 66 7.72 -30.54 27.01
N VAL A 67 8.87 -29.86 27.12
CA VAL A 67 9.13 -28.63 26.31
C VAL A 67 9.50 -29.02 24.88
N ASN A 68 8.72 -28.56 23.91
CA ASN A 68 9.07 -28.65 22.51
C ASN A 68 9.92 -27.44 22.12
N LYS A 69 11.22 -27.60 21.98
CA LYS A 69 12.13 -26.53 21.56
C LYS A 69 11.95 -26.27 20.06
N GLN A 70 11.63 -25.05 19.70
CA GLN A 70 11.45 -24.61 18.31
C GLN A 70 12.60 -23.69 17.89
N ASN A 71 13.09 -23.88 16.66
CA ASN A 71 14.07 -22.97 16.09
C ASN A 71 13.38 -21.67 15.72
N SER A 72 13.82 -20.57 16.31
CA SER A 72 13.37 -19.21 15.97
C SER A 72 14.20 -18.71 14.80
N ALA A 73 13.66 -18.75 13.59
CA ALA A 73 14.26 -18.11 12.43
C ALA A 73 13.60 -16.73 12.23
N GLU A 74 14.34 -15.68 12.44
CA GLU A 74 13.91 -14.33 12.08
C GLU A 74 13.95 -14.16 10.57
N THR A 75 12.85 -13.69 10.01
CA THR A 75 12.79 -13.25 8.61
C THR A 75 12.75 -11.73 8.55
N ASN A 76 13.31 -11.17 7.49
CA ASN A 76 13.28 -9.74 7.25
C ASN A 76 12.64 -9.43 5.90
N THR A 77 12.13 -8.23 5.77
CA THR A 77 11.74 -7.63 4.50
C THR A 77 12.50 -6.32 4.32
N ASN A 78 12.80 -5.99 3.08
CA ASN A 78 13.57 -4.80 2.75
C ASN A 78 12.64 -3.69 2.26
N ILE A 79 12.83 -2.48 2.75
CA ILE A 79 12.23 -1.26 2.23
C ILE A 79 13.27 -0.58 1.36
N GLN A 80 12.99 -0.42 0.09
CA GLN A 80 13.83 0.34 -0.82
C GLN A 80 13.49 1.81 -0.70
N LEU A 81 14.49 2.66 -0.55
CA LEU A 81 14.33 4.11 -0.46
C LEU A 81 14.31 4.73 -1.85
N ILE A 82 13.39 5.67 -2.05
CA ILE A 82 13.20 6.43 -3.29
C ILE A 82 13.22 7.91 -2.93
N GLN A 83 13.96 8.71 -3.68
CA GLN A 83 13.96 10.16 -3.55
C GLN A 83 12.98 10.74 -4.57
N ARG A 84 12.03 11.55 -4.07
CA ARG A 84 11.18 12.40 -4.90
C ARG A 84 11.49 13.87 -4.66
N ASN A 85 11.34 14.67 -5.70
CA ASN A 85 11.59 16.10 -5.62
C ASN A 85 10.60 16.89 -6.47
N ILE A 86 10.41 18.14 -6.08
CA ILE A 86 9.75 19.17 -6.88
C ILE A 86 10.70 20.36 -6.97
N GLY A 87 11.03 20.74 -8.18
CA GLY A 87 11.86 21.92 -8.48
C GLY A 87 11.03 23.08 -8.98
N MET A 88 11.36 24.28 -8.51
CA MET A 88 10.75 25.55 -8.92
C MET A 88 11.87 26.49 -9.32
N GLY A 89 11.79 27.09 -10.51
CA GLY A 89 12.72 28.11 -10.99
C GLY A 89 12.10 29.50 -10.95
N PHE A 90 12.80 30.48 -10.43
CA PHE A 90 12.38 31.89 -10.41
C PHE A 90 13.50 32.76 -10.98
N SER A 91 13.16 33.58 -11.96
CA SER A 91 14.10 34.60 -12.47
C SER A 91 14.29 35.72 -11.46
N SER A 92 15.43 36.43 -11.54
CA SER A 92 15.67 37.63 -10.72
C SER A 92 14.56 38.67 -10.91
N LYS A 93 14.00 38.76 -12.12
CA LYS A 93 12.90 39.65 -12.44
C LYS A 93 11.60 39.27 -11.71
N ASP A 94 11.28 37.98 -11.65
CA ASP A 94 10.06 37.51 -10.97
C ASP A 94 10.13 37.76 -9.46
N ARG A 95 11.32 37.64 -8.87
CA ARG A 95 11.54 37.93 -7.45
C ARG A 95 11.46 39.42 -7.13
N THR A 96 11.82 40.29 -8.06
CA THR A 96 11.79 41.73 -7.87
C THR A 96 10.38 42.32 -8.00
N LEU A 97 9.50 41.69 -8.78
CA LEU A 97 8.18 42.20 -9.14
C LEU A 97 7.02 41.83 -8.22
N SER A 98 7.23 41.09 -7.16
CA SER A 98 6.32 40.77 -6.05
C SER A 98 6.05 39.26 -5.84
N ILE A 99 6.41 38.82 -4.66
CA ILE A 99 5.91 37.54 -4.15
C ILE A 99 5.11 37.88 -2.90
N ASP A 100 3.85 38.23 -3.09
CA ASP A 100 2.86 38.17 -2.02
C ASP A 100 2.46 36.71 -1.85
N ASP A 101 2.49 36.20 -0.62
CA ASP A 101 2.08 34.83 -0.25
C ASP A 101 2.81 33.68 -0.98
N PHE A 102 4.14 33.71 -1.02
CA PHE A 102 4.95 32.64 -1.61
C PHE A 102 4.58 31.24 -1.09
N SER A 103 4.31 31.13 0.19
CA SER A 103 3.94 29.87 0.83
C SER A 103 2.65 29.28 0.28
N SER A 104 1.57 30.06 0.27
CA SER A 104 0.25 29.56 -0.15
C SER A 104 0.16 29.31 -1.66
N ARG A 105 0.93 30.08 -2.45
CA ARG A 105 0.86 30.02 -3.93
C ARG A 105 1.80 28.99 -4.55
N PHE A 106 2.92 28.70 -3.91
CA PHE A 106 3.95 27.83 -4.47
C PHE A 106 4.25 26.62 -3.59
N ILE A 107 4.45 26.79 -2.28
CA ILE A 107 4.85 25.68 -1.40
C ILE A 107 3.69 24.74 -1.14
N ALA A 108 2.51 25.25 -0.81
CA ALA A 108 1.36 24.42 -0.47
C ALA A 108 0.92 23.52 -1.63
N PRO A 109 0.76 23.98 -2.89
CA PRO A 109 0.48 23.10 -4.02
C PRO A 109 1.59 22.09 -4.31
N ALA A 110 2.86 22.50 -4.20
CA ALA A 110 4.00 21.58 -4.39
C ALA A 110 4.00 20.46 -3.36
N MET A 111 3.78 20.80 -2.09
CA MET A 111 3.72 19.79 -1.02
C MET A 111 2.49 18.89 -1.13
N ALA A 112 1.33 19.41 -1.55
CA ALA A 112 0.14 18.61 -1.80
C ALA A 112 0.37 17.61 -2.93
N GLN A 113 1.04 18.01 -4.02
CA GLN A 113 1.40 17.10 -5.11
C GLN A 113 2.38 16.02 -4.62
N LEU A 114 3.41 16.40 -3.86
CA LEU A 114 4.39 15.46 -3.33
C LEU A 114 3.76 14.44 -2.37
N ALA A 115 2.82 14.88 -1.52
CA ALA A 115 2.06 13.99 -0.64
C ALA A 115 1.23 12.98 -1.44
N SER A 116 0.55 13.46 -2.49
CA SER A 116 -0.25 12.61 -3.37
C SER A 116 0.59 11.56 -4.08
N ASP A 117 1.76 11.94 -4.58
CA ASP A 117 2.69 11.03 -5.25
C ASP A 117 3.24 9.97 -4.29
N ILE A 118 3.58 10.36 -3.05
CA ILE A 118 4.07 9.45 -2.02
C ILE A 118 2.99 8.43 -1.63
N ASP A 119 1.75 8.88 -1.42
CA ASP A 119 0.63 7.99 -1.09
C ASP A 119 0.27 7.07 -2.28
N GLN A 120 0.37 7.55 -3.53
CA GLN A 120 0.16 6.76 -4.74
C GLN A 120 1.16 5.60 -4.84
N ASP A 121 2.44 5.83 -4.52
CA ASP A 121 3.45 4.78 -4.49
C ASP A 121 3.13 3.71 -3.45
N GLY A 122 2.57 4.10 -2.31
CA GLY A 122 2.10 3.16 -1.28
C GLY A 122 0.91 2.32 -1.77
N PHE A 123 -0.08 2.93 -2.40
CA PHE A 123 -1.23 2.22 -2.98
C PHE A 123 -0.85 1.36 -4.19
N ALA A 124 0.20 1.70 -4.93
CA ALA A 124 0.69 0.89 -6.05
C ALA A 124 1.24 -0.48 -5.62
N LEU A 125 1.46 -0.72 -4.32
CA LEU A 125 1.89 -2.03 -3.80
C LEU A 125 0.77 -3.09 -3.74
N PHE A 126 -0.36 -2.87 -4.41
CA PHE A 126 -1.52 -3.78 -4.40
C PHE A 126 -1.17 -5.24 -4.75
N TYR A 127 -0.18 -5.44 -5.60
CA TYR A 127 0.26 -6.78 -6.00
C TYR A 127 0.89 -7.59 -4.85
N LYS A 128 1.26 -6.95 -3.75
CA LYS A 128 1.77 -7.63 -2.55
C LYS A 128 0.66 -8.08 -1.59
N SER A 129 -0.61 -7.70 -1.83
CA SER A 129 -1.75 -8.15 -1.03
C SER A 129 -2.15 -9.60 -1.39
N ASN A 130 -2.39 -10.42 -0.37
CA ASN A 130 -2.74 -11.84 -0.50
C ASN A 130 -4.23 -12.13 -0.34
N ASN A 131 -5.05 -11.11 -0.16
CA ASN A 131 -6.49 -11.27 0.05
C ASN A 131 -7.27 -10.41 -0.93
N LEU A 132 -8.37 -10.97 -1.41
CA LEU A 132 -9.31 -10.29 -2.28
C LEU A 132 -10.73 -10.57 -1.81
N VAL A 133 -11.57 -9.55 -1.89
CA VAL A 133 -13.01 -9.64 -1.78
C VAL A 133 -13.63 -8.97 -3.00
N THR A 134 -14.59 -9.65 -3.60
CA THR A 134 -15.39 -9.17 -4.72
C THR A 134 -16.88 -9.22 -4.35
N PRO A 135 -17.74 -8.38 -4.96
CA PRO A 135 -19.17 -8.41 -4.70
C PRO A 135 -19.78 -9.81 -4.90
N GLY A 136 -20.52 -10.30 -3.92
CA GLY A 136 -21.34 -11.50 -4.02
C GLY A 136 -20.67 -12.86 -3.77
N ALA A 137 -19.36 -12.95 -3.65
CA ALA A 137 -18.65 -14.24 -3.70
C ALA A 137 -18.08 -14.75 -2.39
N TYR A 138 -18.05 -13.97 -1.34
CA TYR A 138 -17.35 -14.37 -0.12
C TYR A 138 -17.96 -15.59 0.59
N THR A 139 -19.27 -15.84 0.41
CA THR A 139 -19.97 -16.97 1.00
C THR A 139 -19.74 -18.28 0.28
N SER A 140 -19.36 -18.28 -0.99
CA SER A 140 -19.17 -19.50 -1.80
C SER A 140 -17.74 -20.08 -1.76
N GLY A 141 -16.84 -19.47 -1.04
CA GLY A 141 -15.44 -19.93 -0.91
C GLY A 141 -14.52 -19.59 -2.09
N THR A 142 -15.07 -19.19 -3.22
CA THR A 142 -14.31 -18.73 -4.40
C THR A 142 -14.73 -17.29 -4.71
N PRO A 143 -13.80 -16.32 -4.81
CA PRO A 143 -14.14 -14.96 -5.21
C PRO A 143 -14.80 -14.94 -6.60
N ALA A 144 -15.88 -14.15 -6.76
CA ALA A 144 -16.48 -13.95 -8.07
C ALA A 144 -15.54 -13.17 -9.00
N ALA A 145 -15.74 -13.34 -10.30
CA ALA A 145 -15.06 -12.49 -11.25
C ALA A 145 -15.54 -11.04 -11.08
N PHE A 146 -14.62 -10.11 -10.96
CA PHE A 146 -14.95 -8.69 -11.03
C PHE A 146 -15.07 -8.27 -12.50
N THR A 147 -15.95 -7.33 -12.76
CA THR A 147 -16.32 -6.89 -14.12
C THR A 147 -15.94 -5.44 -14.39
N GLY A 148 -15.34 -4.75 -13.43
CA GLY A 148 -15.08 -3.31 -13.49
C GLY A 148 -16.30 -2.48 -13.14
N ALA A 149 -17.32 -3.08 -12.49
CA ALA A 149 -18.47 -2.35 -12.00
C ALA A 149 -18.15 -1.62 -10.69
N ASP A 150 -18.84 -0.50 -10.46
CA ASP A 150 -18.67 0.25 -9.23
C ASP A 150 -19.17 -0.53 -8.00
N LEU A 151 -18.50 -0.36 -6.89
CA LEU A 151 -18.89 -0.93 -5.60
C LEU A 151 -20.09 -0.14 -5.03
N ALA A 152 -21.29 -0.65 -5.23
CA ALA A 152 -22.53 0.04 -4.85
C ALA A 152 -23.08 -0.37 -3.47
N THR A 153 -22.41 -1.24 -2.73
CA THR A 153 -22.91 -1.77 -1.46
C THR A 153 -21.83 -1.86 -0.38
N LEU A 154 -22.26 -1.83 0.87
CA LEU A 154 -21.37 -2.03 2.04
C LEU A 154 -20.89 -3.49 2.17
N ARG A 155 -21.60 -4.45 1.60
CA ARG A 155 -21.36 -5.88 1.82
C ARG A 155 -19.92 -6.32 1.56
N PRO A 156 -19.23 -5.93 0.46
CA PRO A 156 -17.84 -6.32 0.23
C PRO A 156 -16.88 -5.85 1.34
N PHE A 157 -17.15 -4.70 1.95
CA PHE A 157 -16.31 -4.18 3.04
C PHE A 157 -16.55 -4.91 4.37
N LEU A 158 -17.79 -5.36 4.64
CA LEU A 158 -18.08 -6.27 5.77
C LEU A 158 -17.37 -7.61 5.57
N ASP A 159 -17.39 -8.14 4.36
CA ASP A 159 -16.68 -9.37 4.01
C ASP A 159 -15.16 -9.21 4.08
N ALA A 160 -14.63 -8.01 3.76
CA ALA A 160 -13.22 -7.67 4.00
C ALA A 160 -12.88 -7.66 5.49
N GLY A 161 -13.76 -7.16 6.34
CA GLY A 161 -13.63 -7.23 7.80
C GLY A 161 -13.58 -8.68 8.30
N ALA A 162 -14.49 -9.52 7.83
CA ALA A 162 -14.49 -10.95 8.15
C ALA A 162 -13.21 -11.64 7.66
N ARG A 163 -12.69 -11.27 6.49
CA ARG A 163 -11.43 -11.80 5.98
C ARG A 163 -10.23 -11.40 6.84
N LEU A 164 -10.18 -10.16 7.32
CA LEU A 164 -9.15 -9.71 8.26
C LEU A 164 -9.21 -10.50 9.58
N ASP A 165 -10.41 -10.79 10.10
CA ASP A 165 -10.59 -11.61 11.30
C ASP A 165 -10.09 -13.04 11.09
N GLU A 166 -10.39 -13.67 9.95
CA GLU A 166 -9.87 -14.98 9.58
C GLU A 166 -8.34 -15.00 9.52
N GLN A 167 -7.73 -13.90 9.14
CA GLN A 167 -6.29 -13.72 9.10
C GLN A 167 -5.68 -13.24 10.44
N ALA A 168 -6.47 -13.28 11.51
CA ALA A 168 -6.07 -12.88 12.86
C ALA A 168 -5.58 -11.43 12.97
N ALA A 169 -6.19 -10.51 12.23
CA ALA A 169 -5.95 -9.07 12.38
C ALA A 169 -6.49 -8.59 13.73
N PRO A 170 -5.76 -7.76 14.50
CA PRO A 170 -6.26 -7.17 15.73
C PRO A 170 -7.53 -6.34 15.51
N ARG A 171 -8.39 -6.27 16.54
CA ARG A 171 -9.54 -5.37 16.61
C ARG A 171 -9.27 -4.30 17.65
N ASP A 172 -8.46 -3.32 17.28
CA ASP A 172 -7.93 -2.26 18.14
C ASP A 172 -8.24 -0.86 17.59
N ASP A 173 -9.32 -0.72 16.82
CA ASP A 173 -9.75 0.51 16.14
C ASP A 173 -8.71 1.07 15.13
N GLN A 174 -7.66 0.30 14.80
CA GLN A 174 -6.64 0.68 13.82
C GLN A 174 -6.86 -0.02 12.46
N ARG A 175 -8.13 -0.27 12.13
CA ARG A 175 -8.53 -0.79 10.81
C ARG A 175 -9.03 0.35 9.95
N TYR A 176 -8.56 0.40 8.73
CA TYR A 176 -8.84 1.46 7.76
C TYR A 176 -9.43 0.91 6.50
N VAL A 177 -10.27 1.71 5.85
CA VAL A 177 -10.72 1.49 4.47
C VAL A 177 -10.39 2.71 3.66
N SER A 178 -9.77 2.55 2.50
CA SER A 178 -9.57 3.61 1.52
C SER A 178 -10.34 3.30 0.25
N LEU A 179 -11.14 4.27 -0.17
CA LEU A 179 -11.99 4.19 -1.34
C LEU A 179 -11.50 5.12 -2.45
N SER A 180 -11.69 4.69 -3.69
CA SER A 180 -11.69 5.60 -4.83
C SER A 180 -12.91 6.53 -4.76
N PRO A 181 -12.87 7.71 -5.38
CA PRO A 181 -14.02 8.62 -5.38
C PRO A 181 -15.29 7.99 -5.96
N SER A 182 -15.18 7.15 -7.00
CA SER A 182 -16.31 6.41 -7.60
C SER A 182 -16.90 5.39 -6.63
N ALA A 183 -16.06 4.57 -6.00
CA ALA A 183 -16.51 3.59 -5.02
C ALA A 183 -17.15 4.25 -3.79
N ASN A 184 -16.62 5.40 -3.34
CA ASN A 184 -17.24 6.15 -2.24
C ASN A 184 -18.64 6.63 -2.61
N ALA A 185 -18.83 7.18 -3.80
CA ALA A 185 -20.15 7.62 -4.26
C ALA A 185 -21.15 6.45 -4.29
N GLY A 186 -20.74 5.28 -4.81
CA GLY A 186 -21.57 4.09 -4.85
C GLY A 186 -21.96 3.56 -3.47
N VAL A 187 -20.98 3.49 -2.54
CA VAL A 187 -21.23 3.02 -1.17
C VAL A 187 -22.14 3.97 -0.40
N VAL A 188 -21.94 5.28 -0.50
CA VAL A 188 -22.79 6.30 0.15
C VAL A 188 -24.21 6.24 -0.40
N ASP A 189 -24.41 6.07 -1.72
CA ASP A 189 -25.73 5.90 -2.30
C ASP A 189 -26.41 4.62 -1.82
N GLY A 190 -25.68 3.52 -1.70
CA GLY A 190 -26.19 2.24 -1.18
C GLY A 190 -26.57 2.27 0.29
N LEU A 191 -26.06 3.22 1.06
CA LEU A 191 -26.31 3.34 2.51
C LEU A 191 -27.46 4.27 2.85
N LYS A 192 -27.99 5.04 1.90
CA LYS A 192 -29.13 5.93 2.14
C LYS A 192 -30.32 5.11 2.67
N GLY A 193 -30.75 5.43 3.89
CA GLY A 193 -31.88 4.77 4.58
C GLY A 193 -31.53 3.63 5.54
N LEU A 194 -30.26 3.22 5.67
CA LEU A 194 -29.84 2.15 6.60
C LEU A 194 -29.38 2.66 7.98
N PHE A 195 -28.95 3.90 8.07
CA PHE A 195 -28.44 4.48 9.34
C PHE A 195 -29.49 5.40 10.00
N GLN A 196 -29.79 5.15 11.26
CA GLN A 196 -30.71 5.95 12.06
C GLN A 196 -30.01 6.96 12.99
N ASP A 197 -28.69 7.01 13.01
CA ASP A 197 -27.94 8.02 13.77
C ASP A 197 -27.95 9.35 13.01
N SER A 198 -28.67 10.33 13.56
CA SER A 198 -28.89 11.64 12.96
C SER A 198 -27.60 12.42 12.70
N THR A 199 -26.56 12.22 13.51
CA THR A 199 -25.29 12.93 13.39
C THR A 199 -24.44 12.37 12.26
N GLN A 200 -24.32 11.05 12.14
CA GLN A 200 -23.58 10.40 11.07
C GLN A 200 -24.28 10.59 9.71
N ILE A 201 -25.60 10.50 9.66
CA ILE A 201 -26.39 10.78 8.45
C ILE A 201 -26.17 12.23 7.98
N ALA A 202 -26.14 13.19 8.89
CA ALA A 202 -25.91 14.59 8.53
C ALA A 202 -24.52 14.81 7.93
N ASP A 203 -23.47 14.18 8.46
CA ASP A 203 -22.11 14.26 7.93
C ASP A 203 -21.94 13.52 6.60
N GLN A 204 -22.55 12.36 6.44
CA GLN A 204 -22.60 11.64 5.16
C GLN A 204 -23.31 12.46 4.09
N TYR A 205 -24.49 13.02 4.41
CA TYR A 205 -25.26 13.82 3.47
C TYR A 205 -24.56 15.13 3.08
N LYS A 206 -23.94 15.80 4.06
CA LYS A 206 -23.29 17.10 3.83
C LYS A 206 -21.88 16.98 3.22
N ARG A 207 -21.12 15.96 3.58
CA ARG A 207 -19.68 15.85 3.29
C ARG A 207 -19.28 14.60 2.51
N GLY A 208 -20.18 13.63 2.34
CA GLY A 208 -19.86 12.34 1.71
C GLY A 208 -18.85 11.50 2.50
N LEU A 209 -18.68 11.76 3.81
CA LEU A 209 -17.72 11.06 4.66
C LEU A 209 -18.41 9.98 5.46
N MET A 210 -17.87 8.76 5.43
CA MET A 210 -18.38 7.62 6.18
C MET A 210 -18.00 7.64 7.67
N GLY A 211 -16.95 8.39 8.05
CA GLY A 211 -16.47 8.43 9.43
C GLY A 211 -15.94 7.08 9.92
N ILE A 212 -16.42 6.66 11.12
CA ILE A 212 -16.15 5.33 11.67
C ILE A 212 -17.41 4.49 11.52
N ALA A 213 -17.35 3.45 10.71
CA ALA A 213 -18.48 2.55 10.52
C ALA A 213 -17.98 1.11 10.30
N SER A 214 -18.76 0.11 10.73
CA SER A 214 -18.49 -1.32 10.51
C SER A 214 -17.12 -1.79 11.04
N GLY A 215 -16.58 -1.13 12.07
CA GLY A 215 -15.27 -1.44 12.66
C GLY A 215 -14.08 -0.94 11.83
N PHE A 216 -14.32 -0.01 10.91
CA PHE A 216 -13.28 0.65 10.11
C PHE A 216 -13.35 2.17 10.23
N GLN A 217 -12.19 2.79 10.10
CA GLN A 217 -12.08 4.21 9.81
C GLN A 217 -12.01 4.39 8.29
N TRP A 218 -12.98 5.12 7.73
CA TRP A 218 -13.11 5.28 6.29
C TRP A 218 -12.39 6.53 5.81
N CYS A 219 -11.66 6.40 4.72
CA CYS A 219 -11.03 7.52 4.04
C CYS A 219 -11.23 7.41 2.53
N VAL A 220 -11.24 8.54 1.87
CA VAL A 220 -11.33 8.65 0.42
C VAL A 220 -10.01 9.19 -0.09
N SER A 221 -9.45 8.57 -1.11
CA SER A 221 -8.21 9.02 -1.73
C SER A 221 -8.38 9.06 -3.24
N GLN A 222 -7.94 10.15 -3.85
CA GLN A 222 -7.81 10.27 -5.29
C GLN A 222 -6.58 9.53 -5.85
N CYS A 223 -5.66 9.11 -4.96
CA CYS A 223 -4.40 8.46 -5.31
C CYS A 223 -4.53 6.93 -5.38
N MET A 224 -5.76 6.40 -5.45
CA MET A 224 -5.99 4.96 -5.54
C MET A 224 -5.42 4.39 -6.82
N ALA A 225 -4.81 3.20 -6.73
CA ALA A 225 -4.27 2.53 -7.90
C ALA A 225 -5.39 1.99 -8.79
N SER A 226 -5.27 2.19 -10.10
CA SER A 226 -6.06 1.48 -11.10
C SER A 226 -5.27 0.26 -11.58
N PHE A 227 -5.95 -0.86 -11.74
CA PHE A 227 -5.37 -2.13 -12.13
C PHE A 227 -6.06 -2.70 -13.36
N THR A 228 -5.29 -3.08 -14.37
CA THR A 228 -5.78 -3.79 -15.54
C THR A 228 -5.26 -5.22 -15.54
N THR A 229 -6.18 -6.18 -15.62
CA THR A 229 -5.83 -7.61 -15.69
C THR A 229 -5.12 -7.96 -16.99
N GLY A 230 -4.34 -9.04 -16.98
CA GLY A 230 -3.65 -9.55 -18.15
C GLY A 230 -4.60 -10.05 -19.25
N THR A 231 -4.01 -10.42 -20.41
CA THR A 231 -4.75 -10.92 -21.58
C THR A 231 -5.24 -12.36 -21.43
N ARG A 232 -5.15 -12.93 -20.21
CA ARG A 232 -5.63 -14.28 -19.87
C ARG A 232 -7.07 -14.45 -20.33
N THR A 233 -7.26 -15.25 -21.36
CA THR A 233 -8.59 -15.65 -21.84
C THR A 233 -9.22 -16.62 -20.82
N ASN A 234 -10.53 -16.89 -20.93
CA ASN A 234 -11.31 -17.79 -20.05
C ASN A 234 -10.81 -19.25 -20.04
N ILE A 235 -9.51 -19.44 -20.07
CA ILE A 235 -8.86 -20.72 -19.94
C ILE A 235 -8.74 -21.02 -18.46
N THR A 236 -9.21 -22.18 -18.05
CA THR A 236 -8.94 -22.75 -16.74
C THR A 236 -7.66 -23.57 -16.82
N PRO A 237 -6.47 -22.98 -16.64
CA PRO A 237 -5.23 -23.73 -16.67
C PRO A 237 -5.18 -24.70 -15.50
N LEU A 238 -4.32 -25.70 -15.62
CA LEU A 238 -4.09 -26.69 -14.58
C LEU A 238 -2.69 -26.53 -14.00
N ILE A 239 -2.49 -26.97 -12.79
CA ILE A 239 -1.17 -27.11 -12.18
C ILE A 239 -0.41 -28.25 -12.89
N ASP A 240 0.83 -28.02 -13.25
CA ASP A 240 1.71 -29.00 -13.90
C ASP A 240 2.65 -29.65 -12.88
N GLY A 241 2.30 -30.85 -12.45
CA GLY A 241 2.94 -31.55 -11.34
C GLY A 241 2.52 -31.03 -9.95
N ALA A 242 2.78 -31.81 -8.91
CA ALA A 242 2.53 -31.36 -7.54
C ALA A 242 3.58 -30.31 -7.13
N GLN A 243 3.12 -29.14 -6.64
CA GLN A 243 3.99 -27.99 -6.43
C GLN A 243 3.80 -27.32 -5.07
N SER A 244 4.91 -26.74 -4.59
CA SER A 244 4.96 -25.90 -3.39
C SER A 244 5.91 -24.72 -3.62
N GLY A 245 5.95 -23.76 -2.70
CA GLY A 245 6.79 -22.57 -2.83
C GLY A 245 6.10 -21.41 -3.54
N SER A 246 6.88 -20.47 -4.07
CA SER A 246 6.40 -19.23 -4.69
C SER A 246 6.41 -19.22 -6.21
N SER A 247 6.99 -20.24 -6.86
CA SER A 247 7.01 -20.37 -8.32
C SER A 247 6.13 -21.55 -8.71
N LEU A 248 5.14 -21.31 -9.54
CA LEU A 248 4.17 -22.31 -9.99
C LEU A 248 4.22 -22.43 -11.50
N LEU A 249 4.27 -23.68 -11.99
CA LEU A 249 4.16 -24.01 -13.40
C LEU A 249 2.71 -24.39 -13.72
N LEU A 250 2.12 -23.66 -14.64
CA LEU A 250 0.78 -23.90 -15.16
C LEU A 250 0.85 -24.52 -16.54
N LYS A 251 -0.11 -25.41 -16.86
CA LYS A 251 -0.31 -25.98 -18.19
C LYS A 251 -1.67 -25.60 -18.74
N GLY A 252 -1.80 -25.51 -20.06
CA GLY A 252 -3.05 -25.18 -20.73
C GLY A 252 -3.41 -23.68 -20.68
N THR A 253 -2.41 -22.80 -20.52
CA THR A 253 -2.63 -21.34 -20.46
C THR A 253 -2.84 -20.69 -21.83
N GLY A 254 -2.46 -21.34 -22.91
CA GLY A 254 -2.42 -20.74 -24.26
C GLY A 254 -1.13 -19.97 -24.55
N ALA A 255 -0.79 -19.90 -25.84
CA ALA A 255 0.40 -19.17 -26.29
C ALA A 255 0.17 -17.65 -26.19
N SER A 256 1.21 -16.92 -25.79
CA SER A 256 1.23 -15.46 -25.70
C SER A 256 0.19 -14.82 -24.76
N VAL A 257 -0.49 -15.62 -23.96
CA VAL A 257 -1.38 -15.13 -22.89
C VAL A 257 -0.54 -14.56 -21.78
N THR A 258 -0.91 -13.40 -21.26
CA THR A 258 -0.17 -12.73 -20.20
C THR A 258 -0.94 -12.75 -18.88
N ALA A 259 -0.24 -12.99 -17.78
CA ALA A 259 -0.67 -12.69 -16.44
C ALA A 259 0.17 -11.52 -15.92
N THR A 260 -0.48 -10.39 -15.64
CA THR A 260 0.20 -9.17 -15.17
C THR A 260 0.45 -9.22 -13.67
N GLN A 261 1.42 -8.43 -13.22
CA GLN A 261 1.66 -8.24 -11.80
C GLN A 261 0.39 -7.73 -11.11
N GLY A 262 -0.08 -8.44 -10.09
CA GLY A 262 -1.32 -8.11 -9.39
C GLY A 262 -2.52 -8.95 -9.83
N ASP A 263 -2.45 -9.73 -10.90
CA ASP A 263 -3.47 -10.72 -11.24
C ASP A 263 -3.66 -11.73 -10.11
N GLN A 264 -4.89 -12.17 -9.91
CA GLN A 264 -5.22 -13.08 -8.83
C GLN A 264 -5.96 -14.32 -9.33
N PHE A 265 -5.69 -15.42 -8.66
CA PHE A 265 -6.33 -16.71 -8.95
C PHE A 265 -6.44 -17.57 -7.70
N THR A 266 -7.26 -18.61 -7.80
CA THR A 266 -7.37 -19.67 -6.79
C THR A 266 -7.00 -21.01 -7.39
N ILE A 267 -6.57 -21.95 -6.53
CA ILE A 267 -6.26 -23.33 -6.92
C ILE A 267 -7.24 -24.26 -6.24
N GLY A 268 -7.86 -25.15 -7.01
CA GLY A 268 -8.79 -26.14 -6.49
C GLY A 268 -8.12 -27.01 -5.41
N GLY A 269 -8.80 -27.15 -4.26
CA GLY A 269 -8.33 -27.95 -3.14
C GLY A 269 -7.32 -27.25 -2.21
N VAL A 270 -6.85 -26.06 -2.55
CA VAL A 270 -5.91 -25.29 -1.71
C VAL A 270 -6.66 -24.22 -0.93
N PHE A 271 -6.90 -24.47 0.35
CA PHE A 271 -7.69 -23.58 1.19
C PHE A 271 -6.80 -22.64 2.02
N SER A 272 -7.35 -21.48 2.34
CA SER A 272 -6.77 -20.55 3.29
C SER A 272 -6.78 -21.14 4.70
N ILE A 273 -5.85 -20.75 5.51
CA ILE A 273 -5.75 -21.13 6.93
C ILE A 273 -5.72 -19.90 7.82
N ASN A 274 -6.15 -20.09 9.07
CA ASN A 274 -5.92 -19.07 10.09
C ASN A 274 -4.45 -19.13 10.56
N PRO A 275 -3.70 -18.03 10.56
CA PRO A 275 -2.28 -18.04 10.87
C PRO A 275 -1.93 -18.46 12.31
N LEU A 276 -2.86 -18.29 13.26
CA LEU A 276 -2.68 -18.62 14.66
C LEU A 276 -3.07 -20.06 14.96
N THR A 277 -4.30 -20.44 14.61
CA THR A 277 -4.85 -21.78 14.91
C THR A 277 -4.44 -22.83 13.88
N ARG A 278 -3.97 -22.43 12.70
CA ARG A 278 -3.65 -23.29 11.54
C ARG A 278 -4.80 -24.14 11.05
N THR A 279 -6.00 -23.80 11.49
CA THR A 279 -7.22 -24.47 11.00
C THR A 279 -7.56 -24.01 9.61
N LYS A 280 -7.99 -24.95 8.77
CA LYS A 280 -8.47 -24.69 7.42
C LYS A 280 -9.76 -23.86 7.48
N THR A 281 -9.84 -22.80 6.70
CA THR A 281 -11.08 -22.09 6.40
C THR A 281 -11.83 -22.79 5.27
N ASN A 282 -13.12 -22.49 5.09
CA ASN A 282 -13.89 -23.02 3.95
C ASN A 282 -13.69 -22.21 2.65
N LYS A 283 -12.64 -21.38 2.59
CA LYS A 283 -12.35 -20.49 1.48
C LYS A 283 -11.05 -20.86 0.81
N LEU A 284 -11.05 -20.89 -0.53
CA LEU A 284 -9.82 -21.11 -1.30
C LEU A 284 -8.83 -19.97 -1.04
N GLN A 285 -7.55 -20.31 -1.00
CA GLN A 285 -6.50 -19.30 -0.91
C GLN A 285 -6.40 -18.53 -2.22
N VAL A 286 -6.42 -17.21 -2.12
CA VAL A 286 -6.13 -16.32 -3.24
C VAL A 286 -4.63 -16.15 -3.38
N PHE A 287 -4.12 -16.37 -4.57
CA PHE A 287 -2.72 -16.16 -4.94
C PHE A 287 -2.62 -14.94 -5.85
N THR A 288 -1.66 -14.08 -5.59
CA THR A 288 -1.41 -12.86 -6.36
C THR A 288 -0.11 -13.01 -7.14
N VAL A 289 -0.17 -12.76 -8.44
CA VAL A 289 0.99 -12.77 -9.35
C VAL A 289 1.94 -11.62 -9.00
N GLN A 290 3.22 -11.92 -8.81
CA GLN A 290 4.22 -10.95 -8.35
C GLN A 290 5.02 -10.32 -9.50
N ALA A 291 5.04 -10.96 -10.67
CA ALA A 291 5.74 -10.46 -11.84
C ALA A 291 4.98 -10.86 -13.11
N LEU A 292 5.18 -10.09 -14.19
CA LEU A 292 4.60 -10.42 -15.49
C LEU A 292 5.03 -11.84 -15.91
N ALA A 293 4.06 -12.66 -16.26
CA ALA A 293 4.27 -13.99 -16.81
C ALA A 293 3.59 -14.12 -18.18
N THR A 294 4.24 -14.81 -19.10
CA THR A 294 3.72 -15.02 -20.46
C THR A 294 3.68 -16.50 -20.79
N GLY A 295 2.57 -16.93 -21.35
CA GLY A 295 2.36 -18.31 -21.80
C GLY A 295 3.27 -18.66 -22.99
N ALA A 296 3.98 -19.78 -22.89
CA ALA A 296 4.80 -20.31 -23.97
C ALA A 296 3.93 -20.93 -25.09
N ALA A 297 4.52 -21.17 -26.26
CA ALA A 297 3.84 -21.77 -27.41
C ALA A 297 3.19 -23.13 -27.11
N GLY A 298 3.75 -23.90 -26.17
CA GLY A 298 3.16 -25.15 -25.66
C GLY A 298 2.09 -25.00 -24.59
N GLY A 299 1.68 -23.78 -24.25
CA GLY A 299 0.67 -23.51 -23.21
C GLY A 299 1.18 -23.65 -21.78
N ALA A 300 2.49 -23.68 -21.56
CA ALA A 300 3.09 -23.64 -20.23
C ALA A 300 3.33 -22.19 -19.81
N MET A 301 3.09 -21.86 -18.53
CA MET A 301 3.35 -20.54 -17.95
C MET A 301 3.92 -20.71 -16.55
N THR A 302 5.07 -20.10 -16.28
CA THR A 302 5.59 -20.02 -14.91
C THR A 302 5.18 -18.73 -14.29
N VAL A 303 4.48 -18.79 -13.14
CA VAL A 303 4.00 -17.62 -12.38
C VAL A 303 4.68 -17.58 -11.01
N THR A 304 5.17 -16.40 -10.64
CA THR A 304 5.63 -16.15 -9.26
C THR A 304 4.49 -15.60 -8.45
N VAL A 305 4.20 -16.22 -7.31
CA VAL A 305 2.99 -15.95 -6.53
C VAL A 305 3.28 -15.56 -5.07
N SER A 306 2.39 -14.81 -4.50
CA SER A 306 2.28 -14.57 -3.07
C SER A 306 0.84 -14.87 -2.61
N PRO A 307 0.65 -15.57 -1.46
CA PRO A 307 1.66 -16.19 -0.60
C PRO A 307 2.32 -17.39 -1.25
N ALA A 308 3.53 -17.73 -0.82
CA ALA A 308 4.14 -19.00 -1.20
C ALA A 308 3.32 -20.17 -0.63
N ILE A 309 3.19 -21.25 -1.37
CA ILE A 309 2.53 -22.49 -0.91
C ILE A 309 3.43 -23.18 0.10
N ASN A 310 3.10 -23.08 1.38
CA ASN A 310 3.80 -23.72 2.48
C ASN A 310 2.80 -24.42 3.40
N VAL A 311 2.96 -25.73 3.56
CA VAL A 311 2.12 -26.57 4.43
C VAL A 311 2.80 -26.90 5.77
N THR A 312 4.02 -26.41 5.99
CA THR A 312 4.82 -26.73 7.18
C THR A 312 4.72 -25.64 8.23
N ALA A 313 4.39 -26.02 9.47
CA ALA A 313 4.43 -25.13 10.62
C ALA A 313 5.88 -24.73 10.97
N PRO A 314 6.15 -23.56 11.56
CA PRO A 314 5.22 -22.55 12.03
C PRO A 314 4.71 -21.57 10.95
N ASN A 315 5.31 -21.56 9.77
CA ASN A 315 5.04 -20.59 8.70
C ASN A 315 4.07 -21.13 7.63
N GLN A 316 3.17 -22.00 8.04
CA GLN A 316 2.13 -22.54 7.16
C GLN A 316 1.27 -21.40 6.59
N THR A 317 1.00 -21.44 5.27
CA THR A 317 0.20 -20.44 4.54
C THR A 317 -1.09 -21.01 3.96
N VAL A 318 -1.09 -22.32 3.67
CA VAL A 318 -2.19 -23.02 3.00
C VAL A 318 -2.45 -24.40 3.63
N SER A 319 -3.62 -24.97 3.35
CA SER A 319 -4.04 -26.27 3.88
C SER A 319 -3.37 -27.47 3.20
N ALA A 320 -3.03 -27.35 1.92
CA ALA A 320 -2.47 -28.43 1.10
C ALA A 320 -1.54 -27.86 0.01
N VAL A 321 -0.63 -28.71 -0.49
CA VAL A 321 0.15 -28.42 -1.70
C VAL A 321 -0.76 -28.34 -2.91
N ALA A 322 -0.33 -27.63 -3.93
CA ALA A 322 -1.03 -27.64 -5.22
C ALA A 322 -0.83 -29.01 -5.88
N ALA A 323 -1.90 -29.79 -6.01
CA ALA A 323 -1.84 -31.11 -6.61
C ALA A 323 -1.65 -31.00 -8.14
N ASP A 324 -1.06 -32.04 -8.76
CA ASP A 324 -1.03 -32.13 -10.22
C ASP A 324 -2.44 -32.16 -10.80
N GLY A 325 -2.65 -31.42 -11.88
CA GLY A 325 -3.98 -31.32 -12.51
C GLY A 325 -5.00 -30.49 -11.72
N ALA A 326 -4.66 -29.88 -10.59
CA ALA A 326 -5.57 -28.99 -9.87
C ALA A 326 -5.96 -27.80 -10.76
N THR A 327 -7.25 -27.49 -10.80
CA THR A 327 -7.78 -26.38 -11.61
C THR A 327 -7.37 -25.04 -11.04
N VAL A 328 -6.83 -24.17 -11.90
CA VAL A 328 -6.53 -22.77 -11.58
C VAL A 328 -7.67 -21.91 -12.11
N THR A 329 -8.30 -21.16 -11.21
CA THR A 329 -9.40 -20.26 -11.57
C THR A 329 -8.94 -18.83 -11.40
N TRP A 330 -8.81 -18.10 -12.51
CA TRP A 330 -8.50 -16.69 -12.50
C TRP A 330 -9.68 -15.87 -11.97
N ILE A 331 -9.39 -14.84 -11.19
CA ILE A 331 -10.38 -13.92 -10.67
C ILE A 331 -10.39 -12.67 -11.54
N GLY A 332 -11.58 -12.32 -12.03
CA GLY A 332 -11.77 -11.24 -13.01
C GLY A 332 -11.62 -11.68 -14.47
N GLY A 333 -12.16 -10.89 -15.38
CA GLY A 333 -12.03 -11.09 -16.83
C GLY A 333 -10.64 -10.75 -17.35
N ALA A 334 -10.40 -10.97 -18.65
CA ALA A 334 -9.20 -10.52 -19.35
C ALA A 334 -9.35 -9.03 -19.75
N ASN A 335 -8.29 -8.25 -19.63
CA ASN A 335 -8.24 -6.82 -19.98
C ASN A 335 -9.31 -5.97 -19.26
N VAL A 336 -9.67 -6.35 -18.05
CA VAL A 336 -10.61 -5.58 -17.22
C VAL A 336 -9.84 -4.61 -16.35
N THR A 337 -10.20 -3.34 -16.43
CA THR A 337 -9.65 -2.28 -15.58
C THR A 337 -10.58 -2.00 -14.41
N THR A 338 -10.05 -2.01 -13.19
CA THR A 338 -10.80 -1.70 -11.98
C THR A 338 -9.98 -0.81 -11.05
N ASP A 339 -10.67 0.00 -10.24
CA ASP A 339 -10.05 0.68 -9.12
C ASP A 339 -9.81 -0.32 -7.99
N VAL A 340 -8.63 -0.26 -7.40
CA VAL A 340 -8.28 -1.12 -6.27
C VAL A 340 -8.57 -0.40 -4.97
N ASN A 341 -9.66 -0.78 -4.31
CA ASN A 341 -9.98 -0.30 -2.97
C ASN A 341 -9.34 -1.21 -1.92
N TYR A 342 -9.04 -0.68 -0.74
CA TYR A 342 -8.33 -1.42 0.30
C TYR A 342 -9.05 -1.37 1.63
N ALA A 343 -9.03 -2.52 2.32
CA ALA A 343 -9.26 -2.62 3.75
C ALA A 343 -7.98 -3.17 4.40
N TRP A 344 -7.42 -2.48 5.38
CA TRP A 344 -6.17 -2.92 6.02
C TRP A 344 -6.13 -2.59 7.50
N HIS A 345 -5.23 -3.27 8.20
CA HIS A 345 -4.84 -2.92 9.55
C HIS A 345 -3.52 -2.13 9.53
N LYS A 346 -3.33 -1.16 10.42
CA LYS A 346 -2.14 -0.30 10.51
C LYS A 346 -0.82 -1.08 10.39
N ASN A 347 -0.75 -2.26 11.01
CA ASN A 347 0.44 -3.11 11.01
C ASN A 347 0.76 -3.77 9.66
N ALA A 348 0.00 -3.54 8.61
CA ALA A 348 0.22 -4.10 7.29
C ALA A 348 1.22 -3.30 6.47
N TYR A 349 1.00 -1.97 6.40
CA TYR A 349 1.86 -1.05 5.67
C TYR A 349 2.92 -0.45 6.58
N MET A 350 4.10 -0.30 6.04
CA MET A 350 5.19 0.42 6.68
C MET A 350 5.77 1.45 5.71
N VAL A 351 5.91 2.67 6.19
CA VAL A 351 6.58 3.76 5.49
C VAL A 351 7.80 4.19 6.29
N ALA A 352 8.94 4.30 5.63
CA ALA A 352 10.16 4.83 6.20
C ALA A 352 10.49 6.16 5.55
N PHE A 353 10.79 7.17 6.34
CA PHE A 353 11.34 8.44 5.90
C PHE A 353 12.78 8.56 6.39
N CYS A 354 13.66 9.09 5.56
CA CYS A 354 15.06 9.31 5.92
C CYS A 354 15.44 10.77 5.67
N GLN A 355 16.24 11.30 6.56
CA GLN A 355 16.76 12.64 6.41
C GLN A 355 17.85 12.67 5.32
N LEU A 356 17.72 13.59 4.36
CA LEU A 356 18.74 13.89 3.38
C LEU A 356 19.79 14.83 3.99
N THR A 357 21.05 14.72 3.54
CA THR A 357 22.11 15.63 4.00
C THR A 357 21.81 17.07 3.60
N SER A 358 22.07 18.00 4.50
CA SER A 358 22.06 19.44 4.23
C SER A 358 23.40 19.99 3.78
N ASP A 359 24.50 19.23 3.93
CA ASP A 359 25.83 19.64 3.52
C ASP A 359 26.00 19.43 2.01
N LEU A 360 25.67 20.46 1.24
CA LEU A 360 25.79 20.49 -0.21
C LEU A 360 26.72 21.63 -0.61
N SER A 361 27.83 21.28 -1.24
CA SER A 361 28.78 22.27 -1.73
C SER A 361 28.18 23.16 -2.84
N GLY A 362 28.11 24.46 -2.60
CA GLY A 362 27.61 25.43 -3.58
C GLY A 362 26.09 25.61 -3.63
N ALA A 363 25.34 25.10 -2.65
CA ALA A 363 23.92 25.33 -2.52
C ALA A 363 23.53 25.57 -1.06
N ASP A 364 22.54 26.43 -0.82
CA ASP A 364 21.94 26.60 0.49
C ASP A 364 20.89 25.51 0.72
N ALA A 365 21.03 24.73 1.78
CA ALA A 365 20.11 23.65 2.10
C ALA A 365 19.65 23.72 3.55
N SER A 366 18.34 23.61 3.75
CA SER A 366 17.68 23.48 5.05
C SER A 366 16.91 22.18 5.11
N VAL A 367 16.88 21.53 6.28
CA VAL A 367 16.15 20.28 6.51
C VAL A 367 15.27 20.44 7.74
N ALA A 368 14.00 20.14 7.58
CA ALA A 368 13.06 20.02 8.68
C ALA A 368 12.63 18.57 8.85
N THR A 369 12.63 18.10 10.09
CA THR A 369 12.17 16.76 10.44
C THR A 369 11.15 16.86 11.57
N ASP A 370 10.01 16.23 11.41
CA ASP A 370 9.01 16.09 12.46
C ASP A 370 9.44 14.97 13.41
N PRO A 371 9.75 15.25 14.68
CA PRO A 371 10.24 14.24 15.60
C PRO A 371 9.20 13.18 15.94
N GLU A 372 7.91 13.50 15.85
CA GLU A 372 6.83 12.57 16.16
C GLU A 372 6.57 11.62 14.98
N SER A 373 6.60 12.15 13.77
CA SER A 373 6.27 11.38 12.57
C SER A 373 7.48 10.85 11.82
N GLY A 374 8.69 11.35 12.11
CA GLY A 374 9.91 11.01 11.37
C GLY A 374 9.93 11.50 9.91
N ILE A 375 8.91 12.25 9.48
CA ILE A 375 8.87 12.82 8.14
C ILE A 375 9.93 13.91 8.04
N SER A 376 10.73 13.83 6.99
CA SER A 376 11.81 14.80 6.73
C SER A 376 11.66 15.40 5.35
N VAL A 377 11.78 16.72 5.28
CA VAL A 377 11.78 17.50 4.03
C VAL A 377 13.07 18.29 3.97
N ARG A 378 13.72 18.28 2.82
CA ARG A 378 14.89 19.10 2.53
C ARG A 378 14.54 20.16 1.50
N LEU A 379 14.86 21.40 1.79
CA LEU A 379 14.83 22.52 0.86
C LEU A 379 16.27 22.79 0.38
N VAL A 380 16.45 22.89 -0.92
CA VAL A 380 17.74 23.27 -1.54
C VAL A 380 17.52 24.46 -2.43
N LYS A 381 18.35 25.48 -2.29
CA LYS A 381 18.37 26.68 -3.11
C LYS A 381 19.70 26.84 -3.79
N GLN A 382 19.70 27.09 -5.08
CA GLN A 382 20.89 27.36 -5.85
C GLN A 382 20.61 28.45 -6.89
N TYR A 383 21.52 29.40 -7.02
CA TYR A 383 21.47 30.41 -8.08
C TYR A 383 22.35 29.97 -9.25
N ASN A 384 21.76 29.99 -10.43
CA ASN A 384 22.49 29.78 -11.68
C ASN A 384 22.76 31.12 -12.37
N ALA A 385 24.03 31.53 -12.38
CA ALA A 385 24.45 32.80 -12.96
C ALA A 385 24.39 32.85 -14.50
N GLU A 386 24.33 31.67 -15.18
CA GLU A 386 24.28 31.62 -16.63
C GLU A 386 22.86 31.87 -17.17
N THR A 387 21.83 31.44 -16.42
CA THR A 387 20.41 31.56 -16.82
C THR A 387 19.68 32.66 -16.05
N ASP A 388 20.32 33.33 -15.09
CA ASP A 388 19.72 34.27 -14.14
C ASP A 388 18.49 33.69 -13.42
N GLU A 389 18.59 32.42 -13.02
CA GLU A 389 17.52 31.71 -12.35
C GLU A 389 17.96 31.26 -10.96
N GLN A 390 17.08 31.39 -9.98
CA GLN A 390 17.20 30.71 -8.70
C GLN A 390 16.34 29.47 -8.72
N VAL A 391 16.97 28.30 -8.64
CA VAL A 391 16.30 27.02 -8.49
C VAL A 391 16.05 26.75 -7.01
N THR A 392 14.80 26.52 -6.66
CA THR A 392 14.37 26.06 -5.35
C THR A 392 13.83 24.64 -5.50
N ARG A 393 14.37 23.71 -4.73
CA ARG A 393 14.03 22.29 -4.81
C ARG A 393 13.61 21.77 -3.43
N LEU A 394 12.48 21.07 -3.39
CA LEU A 394 11.98 20.38 -2.21
C LEU A 394 12.13 18.86 -2.41
N ASP A 395 12.82 18.22 -1.50
CA ASP A 395 13.14 16.78 -1.58
C ASP A 395 12.59 16.03 -0.39
N VAL A 396 12.12 14.81 -0.65
CA VAL A 396 11.76 13.81 0.37
C VAL A 396 12.38 12.47 -0.01
N LEU A 397 13.03 11.82 0.96
CA LEU A 397 13.53 10.45 0.82
C LEU A 397 12.65 9.52 1.64
N TYR A 398 12.00 8.56 0.99
CA TYR A 398 11.07 7.65 1.64
C TYR A 398 11.08 6.26 0.98
N GLY A 399 10.47 5.31 1.64
CA GLY A 399 10.24 4.00 1.06
C GLY A 399 9.01 3.33 1.63
N TRP A 400 8.34 2.51 0.82
CA TRP A 400 7.14 1.79 1.17
C TRP A 400 7.35 0.28 1.15
N GLN A 401 6.71 -0.43 2.08
CA GLN A 401 6.62 -1.88 2.07
C GLN A 401 5.35 -2.39 2.74
N ILE A 402 4.78 -3.46 2.21
CA ILE A 402 3.79 -4.26 2.91
C ILE A 402 4.53 -5.33 3.71
N VAL A 403 4.59 -5.15 5.03
CA VAL A 403 5.29 -6.07 5.94
C VAL A 403 4.45 -7.31 6.23
N ARG A 404 3.12 -7.13 6.31
CA ARG A 404 2.19 -8.22 6.59
C ARG A 404 1.09 -8.29 5.52
N PRO A 405 1.33 -8.98 4.40
CA PRO A 405 0.38 -9.08 3.29
C PRO A 405 -0.98 -9.66 3.66
N THR A 406 -1.03 -10.47 4.74
CA THR A 406 -2.28 -11.08 5.24
C THR A 406 -3.22 -10.07 5.89
N LEU A 407 -2.71 -8.91 6.32
CA LEU A 407 -3.50 -7.85 6.95
C LEU A 407 -3.97 -6.77 5.96
N VAL A 408 -3.87 -7.03 4.67
CA VAL A 408 -4.40 -6.19 3.60
C VAL A 408 -5.39 -7.02 2.79
N VAL A 409 -6.55 -6.44 2.52
CA VAL A 409 -7.59 -7.02 1.68
C VAL A 409 -7.87 -6.04 0.55
N ARG A 410 -7.75 -6.50 -0.69
CA ARG A 410 -8.22 -5.75 -1.86
C ARG A 410 -9.72 -5.92 -1.98
N VAL A 411 -10.42 -4.86 -2.32
CA VAL A 411 -11.85 -4.86 -2.61
C VAL A 411 -12.03 -4.31 -4.01
N GLN A 412 -12.50 -5.17 -4.93
CA GLN A 412 -12.64 -4.84 -6.35
C GLN A 412 -14.03 -5.23 -6.83
N GLY A 413 -14.66 -4.39 -7.63
CA GLY A 413 -15.99 -4.57 -8.21
C GLY A 413 -15.98 -5.00 -9.67
#